data_09ad7ada7114235b72f9b5638490e89f
#
_entry.id   09ad7ada7114235b72f9b5638490e89f
#
_cell.length_a   1.000
_cell.length_b   1.000
_cell.length_c   1.000
_cell.angle_alpha   90.00
_cell.angle_beta   90.00
_cell.angle_gamma   90.00
#
_symmetry.space_group_name_H-M   'P 1'
#
loop_
_entity.id
_entity.type
_entity.pdbx_description
1 polymer ?
#
loop_
_entity_poly.entity_id
_entity_poly.type
_entity_poly.pdbx_seq_one_letter_code
_entity_poly.pdbx_strand_id
1 'polypeptide(L)'
;MKNYGVKMLREQMENIPDIPFPEGFGIRNYRPGEGHIWTRIQRAAEPFIKMDDGLFEREFGHHLEVMPDRSFFVITDDGEEIGTITAWWNPDWKGVEWGLIHWVAIHPDYQGRGLSKPAMTVAMKRLKRSHDRCFLNTSTQRIVAIKVYLDFGFYPYLEAENSQEAWTAVASVLAHPILKACGF
;
A
#
# COMPACT_ATOMS: atom_id res chain seq x y z
N MET A 1 0.39 -8.10 20.35
CA MET A 1 0.86 -8.96 19.24
C MET A 1 2.29 -8.56 18.87
N LYS A 2 3.19 -9.53 18.68
CA LYS A 2 4.56 -9.27 18.21
C LYS A 2 4.51 -8.70 16.79
N ASN A 3 5.39 -7.72 16.49
CA ASN A 3 5.41 -7.09 15.19
C ASN A 3 6.30 -7.89 14.22
N TYR A 4 5.70 -8.56 13.28
CA TYR A 4 6.38 -9.25 12.18
C TYR A 4 6.18 -8.49 10.88
N GLY A 5 7.25 -8.34 10.09
CA GLY A 5 7.12 -7.98 8.68
C GLY A 5 6.45 -9.12 7.92
N VAL A 6 5.44 -8.82 7.12
CA VAL A 6 4.73 -9.79 6.29
C VAL A 6 4.59 -9.31 4.86
N LYS A 7 4.58 -10.25 3.93
CA LYS A 7 4.33 -10.02 2.52
C LYS A 7 2.97 -10.58 2.13
N MET A 8 2.27 -9.87 1.25
CA MET A 8 1.02 -10.33 0.66
C MET A 8 1.11 -10.30 -0.85
N LEU A 9 0.55 -11.29 -1.51
CA LEU A 9 0.59 -11.48 -2.95
C LEU A 9 -0.77 -11.35 -3.59
N ARG A 10 -0.80 -10.91 -4.85
CA ARG A 10 -1.93 -11.02 -5.75
C ARG A 10 -1.42 -11.41 -7.13
N GLU A 11 -1.68 -12.64 -7.56
CA GLU A 11 -1.15 -13.21 -8.81
C GLU A 11 -2.02 -12.97 -10.03
N GLN A 12 -3.17 -12.33 -9.86
CA GLN A 12 -4.09 -11.99 -10.96
C GLN A 12 -4.61 -10.58 -10.75
N MET A 13 -4.57 -9.76 -11.80
CA MET A 13 -4.97 -8.35 -11.76
C MET A 13 -6.39 -8.13 -12.31
N GLU A 14 -7.19 -9.20 -12.44
CA GLU A 14 -8.62 -9.12 -12.80
C GLU A 14 -9.46 -8.74 -11.58
N ASN A 15 -10.68 -8.23 -11.84
CA ASN A 15 -11.67 -7.94 -10.80
C ASN A 15 -11.13 -7.05 -9.66
N ILE A 16 -10.38 -6.02 -10.01
CA ILE A 16 -9.97 -4.99 -9.04
C ILE A 16 -11.23 -4.27 -8.55
N PRO A 17 -11.48 -4.19 -7.23
CA PRO A 17 -12.60 -3.41 -6.70
C PRO A 17 -12.56 -1.96 -7.22
N ASP A 18 -13.68 -1.46 -7.71
CA ASP A 18 -13.82 -0.08 -8.18
C ASP A 18 -14.58 0.75 -7.15
N ILE A 19 -13.85 1.41 -6.28
CA ILE A 19 -14.42 2.13 -5.13
C ILE A 19 -14.15 3.62 -5.32
N PRO A 20 -15.19 4.47 -5.41
CA PRO A 20 -15.03 5.91 -5.52
C PRO A 20 -14.58 6.54 -4.19
N PHE A 21 -13.94 7.71 -4.29
CA PHE A 21 -13.69 8.53 -3.10
C PHE A 21 -15.01 9.03 -2.51
N PRO A 22 -15.10 9.14 -1.16
CA PRO A 22 -16.21 9.86 -0.53
C PRO A 22 -16.23 11.33 -0.95
N GLU A 23 -17.39 11.97 -0.82
CA GLU A 23 -17.55 13.42 -1.02
C GLU A 23 -16.53 14.20 -0.17
N GLY A 24 -15.96 15.25 -0.73
CA GLY A 24 -14.92 16.05 -0.09
C GLY A 24 -13.50 15.54 -0.27
N PHE A 25 -13.30 14.41 -1.00
CA PHE A 25 -11.99 13.81 -1.19
C PHE A 25 -11.74 13.36 -2.62
N GLY A 26 -10.47 13.37 -3.01
CA GLY A 26 -10.04 12.92 -4.32
C GLY A 26 -8.61 12.39 -4.32
N ILE A 27 -8.06 12.25 -5.50
CA ILE A 27 -6.69 11.78 -5.70
C ILE A 27 -6.08 12.54 -6.90
N ARG A 28 -4.82 12.89 -6.79
CA ARG A 28 -4.03 13.45 -7.88
C ARG A 28 -2.69 12.77 -8.04
N ASN A 29 -2.11 12.88 -9.19
CA ASN A 29 -0.74 12.43 -9.42
C ASN A 29 0.28 13.31 -8.69
N TYR A 30 1.41 12.67 -8.32
CA TYR A 30 2.62 13.36 -7.89
C TYR A 30 3.12 14.30 -9.00
N ARG A 31 3.72 15.44 -8.60
CA ARG A 31 4.40 16.37 -9.50
C ARG A 31 5.88 16.47 -9.14
N PRO A 32 6.77 16.72 -10.10
CA PRO A 32 8.19 16.87 -9.81
C PRO A 32 8.46 17.92 -8.71
N GLY A 33 9.33 17.57 -7.76
CA GLY A 33 9.67 18.41 -6.61
C GLY A 33 8.82 18.22 -5.36
N GLU A 34 7.77 17.43 -5.40
CA GLU A 34 6.84 17.22 -4.25
C GLU A 34 7.29 16.13 -3.26
N GLY A 35 8.52 15.67 -3.32
CA GLY A 35 9.05 14.67 -2.38
C GLY A 35 8.93 15.09 -0.90
N HIS A 36 8.99 16.40 -0.62
CA HIS A 36 8.78 16.94 0.73
C HIS A 36 7.35 16.76 1.25
N ILE A 37 6.34 16.81 0.37
CA ILE A 37 4.93 16.55 0.70
C ILE A 37 4.77 15.06 1.07
N TRP A 38 5.33 14.16 0.25
CA TRP A 38 5.37 12.73 0.53
C TRP A 38 6.00 12.44 1.90
N THR A 39 7.18 13.03 2.16
CA THR A 39 7.90 12.86 3.43
C THR A 39 7.09 13.36 4.63
N ARG A 40 6.41 14.51 4.51
CA ARG A 40 5.52 15.04 5.55
C ARG A 40 4.41 14.06 5.91
N ILE A 41 3.71 13.54 4.90
CA ILE A 41 2.58 12.61 5.10
C ILE A 41 3.06 11.29 5.71
N GLN A 42 4.13 10.72 5.16
CA GLN A 42 4.70 9.47 5.66
C GLN A 42 5.15 9.60 7.12
N ARG A 43 5.83 10.70 7.46
CA ARG A 43 6.29 10.98 8.83
C ARG A 43 5.13 11.10 9.81
N ALA A 44 4.03 11.72 9.41
CA ALA A 44 2.85 11.85 10.25
C ALA A 44 2.12 10.51 10.46
N ALA A 45 2.11 9.64 9.45
CA ALA A 45 1.33 8.40 9.44
C ALA A 45 2.11 7.17 9.95
N GLU A 46 3.44 7.23 10.02
CA GLU A 46 4.30 6.06 10.28
C GLU A 46 4.76 6.01 11.74
N PRO A 47 4.16 5.16 12.58
CA PRO A 47 4.52 5.07 13.99
C PRO A 47 5.68 4.11 14.30
N PHE A 48 6.11 3.29 13.32
CA PHE A 48 7.04 2.17 13.58
C PHE A 48 8.43 2.40 13.00
N ILE A 49 8.59 3.27 12.01
CA ILE A 49 9.85 3.51 11.30
C ILE A 49 10.19 4.99 11.39
N LYS A 50 11.43 5.29 11.79
CA LYS A 50 11.91 6.68 11.81
C LYS A 50 12.06 7.20 10.38
N MET A 51 11.29 8.21 10.02
CA MET A 51 11.31 8.89 8.73
C MET A 51 12.32 10.04 8.76
N ASP A 52 13.47 9.88 8.15
CA ASP A 52 14.42 10.96 7.89
C ASP A 52 14.16 11.69 6.57
N ASP A 53 14.78 12.87 6.38
CA ASP A 53 14.54 13.70 5.20
C ASP A 53 15.10 13.10 3.90
N GLY A 54 16.04 12.16 3.98
CA GLY A 54 16.64 11.48 2.82
C GLY A 54 15.88 10.24 2.35
N LEU A 55 14.82 9.83 3.07
CA LEU A 55 14.13 8.57 2.75
C LEU A 55 13.50 8.61 1.36
N PHE A 56 12.82 9.69 0.99
CA PHE A 56 12.20 9.83 -0.33
C PHE A 56 13.24 9.64 -1.46
N GLU A 57 14.40 10.27 -1.34
CA GLU A 57 15.47 10.15 -2.33
C GLU A 57 16.05 8.74 -2.41
N ARG A 58 16.21 8.06 -1.26
CA ARG A 58 16.68 6.65 -1.27
C ARG A 58 15.67 5.69 -1.91
N GLU A 59 14.38 5.94 -1.72
CA GLU A 59 13.32 5.08 -2.26
C GLU A 59 13.05 5.31 -3.75
N PHE A 60 13.12 6.56 -4.21
CA PHE A 60 12.65 6.96 -5.53
C PHE A 60 13.67 7.73 -6.37
N GLY A 61 14.77 8.21 -5.79
CA GLY A 61 15.71 9.13 -6.44
C GLY A 61 16.29 8.66 -7.77
N HIS A 62 16.41 7.33 -7.95
CA HIS A 62 16.88 6.75 -9.22
C HIS A 62 15.78 6.66 -10.30
N HIS A 63 14.54 7.01 -9.99
CA HIS A 63 13.38 6.83 -10.88
C HIS A 63 12.38 7.98 -10.77
N LEU A 64 12.86 9.21 -10.54
CA LEU A 64 11.99 10.38 -10.38
C LEU A 64 11.13 10.67 -11.61
N GLU A 65 11.62 10.29 -12.80
CA GLU A 65 10.94 10.48 -14.08
C GLU A 65 9.62 9.71 -14.21
N VAL A 66 9.47 8.58 -13.48
CA VAL A 66 8.24 7.78 -13.51
C VAL A 66 7.26 8.11 -12.38
N MET A 67 7.69 8.89 -11.38
CA MET A 67 6.85 9.25 -10.23
C MET A 67 5.53 9.92 -10.62
N PRO A 68 5.46 10.84 -11.60
CA PRO A 68 4.20 11.47 -12.00
C PRO A 68 3.13 10.49 -12.50
N ASP A 69 3.53 9.34 -13.03
CA ASP A 69 2.61 8.32 -13.52
C ASP A 69 2.29 7.24 -12.48
N ARG A 70 3.14 7.08 -11.47
CA ARG A 70 3.07 5.94 -10.54
C ARG A 70 2.77 6.30 -9.09
N SER A 71 2.95 7.54 -8.70
CA SER A 71 2.72 8.00 -7.33
C SER A 71 1.56 8.98 -7.26
N PHE A 72 0.76 8.84 -6.19
CA PHE A 72 -0.48 9.59 -6.05
C PHE A 72 -0.59 10.18 -4.65
N PHE A 73 -1.19 11.36 -4.57
CA PHE A 73 -1.64 11.97 -3.32
C PHE A 73 -3.16 11.90 -3.20
N VAL A 74 -3.65 11.41 -2.08
CA VAL A 74 -5.05 11.62 -1.67
C VAL A 74 -5.18 13.06 -1.22
N ILE A 75 -6.21 13.74 -1.69
CA ILE A 75 -6.44 15.18 -1.45
C ILE A 75 -7.84 15.42 -0.92
N THR A 76 -8.01 16.53 -0.22
CA THR A 76 -9.30 17.14 0.11
C THR A 76 -9.81 18.01 -1.04
N ASP A 77 -11.06 18.46 -1.02
CA ASP A 77 -11.64 19.33 -2.07
C ASP A 77 -10.94 20.70 -2.17
N ASP A 78 -10.36 21.20 -1.09
CA ASP A 78 -9.54 22.43 -1.08
C ASP A 78 -8.07 22.20 -1.48
N GLY A 79 -7.73 20.94 -1.84
CA GLY A 79 -6.46 20.58 -2.44
C GLY A 79 -5.33 20.21 -1.46
N GLU A 80 -5.62 20.07 -0.15
CA GLU A 80 -4.62 19.60 0.82
C GLU A 80 -4.25 18.14 0.55
N GLU A 81 -2.96 17.83 0.49
CA GLU A 81 -2.45 16.46 0.38
C GLU A 81 -2.42 15.78 1.73
N ILE A 82 -3.22 14.74 1.89
CA ILE A 82 -3.49 14.03 3.15
C ILE A 82 -3.16 12.54 3.13
N GLY A 83 -2.75 12.02 1.97
CA GLY A 83 -2.36 10.61 1.87
C GLY A 83 -1.46 10.36 0.68
N THR A 84 -0.79 9.22 0.68
CA THR A 84 0.06 8.76 -0.42
C THR A 84 -0.23 7.32 -0.77
N ILE A 85 -0.04 6.96 -2.03
CA ILE A 85 0.06 5.58 -2.50
C ILE A 85 0.88 5.55 -3.78
N THR A 86 1.75 4.53 -3.92
CA THR A 86 2.59 4.38 -5.10
C THR A 86 2.39 3.01 -5.75
N ALA A 87 2.17 3.01 -7.07
CA ALA A 87 2.07 1.85 -7.94
C ALA A 87 3.46 1.52 -8.50
N TRP A 88 4.31 0.95 -7.66
CA TRP A 88 5.72 0.70 -7.95
C TRP A 88 5.94 -0.66 -8.60
N TRP A 89 7.19 -1.12 -8.70
CA TRP A 89 7.55 -2.48 -9.15
C TRP A 89 8.83 -2.96 -8.47
N ASN A 90 9.01 -4.24 -8.51
CA ASN A 90 10.28 -4.90 -8.23
C ASN A 90 10.73 -5.61 -9.51
N PRO A 91 11.90 -5.27 -10.09
CA PRO A 91 12.33 -5.79 -11.38
C PRO A 91 12.69 -7.28 -11.34
N ASP A 92 13.05 -7.80 -10.18
CA ASP A 92 13.47 -9.19 -10.02
C ASP A 92 13.07 -9.73 -8.64
N TRP A 93 11.80 -10.14 -8.50
CA TRP A 93 11.39 -10.94 -7.35
C TRP A 93 11.07 -12.36 -7.80
N LYS A 94 11.87 -13.33 -7.33
CA LYS A 94 11.81 -14.74 -7.75
C LYS A 94 12.03 -14.93 -9.27
N GLY A 95 12.95 -14.17 -9.86
CA GLY A 95 13.31 -14.29 -11.27
C GLY A 95 12.37 -13.60 -12.26
N VAL A 96 11.38 -12.84 -11.78
CA VAL A 96 10.43 -12.11 -12.64
C VAL A 96 10.07 -10.75 -12.05
N GLU A 97 9.63 -9.84 -12.92
CA GLU A 97 9.12 -8.54 -12.51
C GLU A 97 7.73 -8.66 -11.87
N TRP A 98 7.52 -7.94 -10.77
CA TRP A 98 6.26 -7.83 -10.07
C TRP A 98 5.88 -6.37 -9.84
N GLY A 99 4.60 -6.06 -9.98
CA GLY A 99 4.04 -4.82 -9.43
C GLY A 99 4.15 -4.79 -7.90
N LEU A 100 4.25 -3.59 -7.34
CA LEU A 100 4.39 -3.37 -5.90
C LEU A 100 3.48 -2.23 -5.46
N ILE A 101 2.53 -2.51 -4.57
CA ILE A 101 1.85 -1.45 -3.81
C ILE A 101 2.82 -0.97 -2.73
N HIS A 102 3.18 0.30 -2.80
CA HIS A 102 4.28 0.83 -2.01
C HIS A 102 3.91 2.15 -1.32
N TRP A 103 4.41 2.34 -0.11
CA TRP A 103 4.26 3.57 0.68
C TRP A 103 2.82 4.10 0.75
N VAL A 104 1.89 3.27 1.24
CA VAL A 104 0.50 3.65 1.48
C VAL A 104 0.38 4.32 2.84
N ALA A 105 -0.07 5.56 2.85
CA ALA A 105 -0.31 6.31 4.08
C ALA A 105 -1.52 7.23 3.96
N ILE A 106 -2.25 7.41 5.05
CA ILE A 106 -3.26 8.46 5.25
C ILE A 106 -2.88 9.20 6.53
N HIS A 107 -2.82 10.53 6.45
CA HIS A 107 -2.53 11.39 7.61
C HIS A 107 -3.47 11.04 8.77
N PRO A 108 -2.99 10.97 10.03
CA PRO A 108 -3.79 10.54 11.17
C PRO A 108 -5.14 11.25 11.31
N ASP A 109 -5.21 12.55 11.08
CA ASP A 109 -6.41 13.37 11.20
C ASP A 109 -7.51 13.02 10.17
N TYR A 110 -7.15 12.27 9.13
CA TYR A 110 -8.02 11.84 8.03
C TYR A 110 -8.26 10.33 7.97
N GLN A 111 -7.67 9.57 8.91
CA GLN A 111 -7.94 8.13 9.02
C GLN A 111 -9.38 7.84 9.42
N GLY A 112 -9.85 6.62 9.16
CA GLY A 112 -11.23 6.21 9.46
C GLY A 112 -12.31 6.75 8.50
N ARG A 113 -11.95 7.56 7.50
CA ARG A 113 -12.86 8.16 6.52
C ARG A 113 -13.03 7.35 5.23
N GLY A 114 -12.55 6.12 5.17
CA GLY A 114 -12.71 5.24 4.01
C GLY A 114 -11.79 5.52 2.82
N LEU A 115 -10.73 6.32 2.98
CA LEU A 115 -9.89 6.84 1.89
C LEU A 115 -8.91 5.79 1.30
N SER A 116 -8.51 4.79 2.08
CA SER A 116 -7.51 3.80 1.65
C SER A 116 -8.01 2.92 0.50
N LYS A 117 -9.28 2.53 0.49
CA LYS A 117 -9.84 1.67 -0.57
C LYS A 117 -9.90 2.35 -1.93
N PRO A 118 -10.45 3.58 -2.09
CA PRO A 118 -10.39 4.29 -3.37
C PRO A 118 -8.94 4.56 -3.82
N ALA A 119 -8.02 4.88 -2.91
CA ALA A 119 -6.60 5.02 -3.25
C ALA A 119 -6.03 3.70 -3.80
N MET A 120 -6.33 2.56 -3.15
CA MET A 120 -5.96 1.22 -3.65
C MET A 120 -6.55 0.94 -5.03
N THR A 121 -7.82 1.31 -5.30
CA THR A 121 -8.43 1.18 -6.64
C THR A 121 -7.58 1.86 -7.71
N VAL A 122 -7.15 3.11 -7.48
CA VAL A 122 -6.34 3.87 -8.45
C VAL A 122 -4.98 3.22 -8.66
N ALA A 123 -4.27 2.90 -7.59
CA ALA A 123 -2.93 2.29 -7.68
C ALA A 123 -2.97 0.89 -8.33
N MET A 124 -3.96 0.07 -8.00
CA MET A 124 -4.14 -1.26 -8.60
C MET A 124 -4.49 -1.17 -10.09
N LYS A 125 -5.36 -0.23 -10.49
CA LYS A 125 -5.65 0.03 -11.91
C LYS A 125 -4.40 0.50 -12.67
N ARG A 126 -3.54 1.32 -12.03
CA ARG A 126 -2.27 1.72 -12.62
C ARG A 126 -1.31 0.54 -12.77
N LEU A 127 -1.16 -0.31 -11.75
CA LEU A 127 -0.33 -1.51 -11.82
C LEU A 127 -0.77 -2.47 -12.94
N LYS A 128 -2.07 -2.70 -13.08
CA LYS A 128 -2.63 -3.58 -14.10
C LYS A 128 -2.23 -3.21 -15.54
N ARG A 129 -1.88 -1.94 -15.82
CA ARG A 129 -1.43 -1.52 -17.15
C ARG A 129 -0.07 -2.10 -17.54
N SER A 130 0.72 -2.56 -16.56
CA SER A 130 2.11 -2.98 -16.78
C SER A 130 2.46 -4.31 -16.14
N HIS A 131 1.62 -4.85 -15.26
CA HIS A 131 1.92 -6.04 -14.48
C HIS A 131 0.70 -6.94 -14.35
N ASP A 132 0.88 -8.25 -14.54
CA ASP A 132 -0.15 -9.28 -14.39
C ASP A 132 -0.30 -9.74 -12.95
N ARG A 133 0.63 -9.36 -12.07
CA ARG A 133 0.71 -9.73 -10.66
C ARG A 133 1.34 -8.61 -9.83
N CYS A 134 1.04 -8.58 -8.55
CA CYS A 134 1.67 -7.63 -7.64
C CYS A 134 1.80 -8.21 -6.22
N PHE A 135 2.62 -7.55 -5.43
CA PHE A 135 2.76 -7.83 -4.00
C PHE A 135 2.81 -6.53 -3.19
N LEU A 136 2.80 -6.68 -1.89
CA LEU A 136 3.08 -5.60 -0.94
C LEU A 136 3.80 -6.16 0.29
N ASN A 137 4.49 -5.27 0.99
CA ASN A 137 5.05 -5.55 2.31
C ASN A 137 4.30 -4.72 3.35
N THR A 138 4.03 -5.32 4.50
CA THR A 138 3.37 -4.67 5.62
C THR A 138 3.84 -5.28 6.95
N SER A 139 3.16 -5.03 8.05
CA SER A 139 3.46 -5.68 9.32
C SER A 139 2.19 -6.10 10.05
N THR A 140 2.32 -7.09 10.93
CA THR A 140 1.20 -7.68 11.66
C THR A 140 0.45 -6.69 12.56
N GLN A 141 1.07 -5.59 12.96
CA GLN A 141 0.40 -4.55 13.76
C GLN A 141 -0.51 -3.63 12.94
N ARG A 142 -0.43 -3.68 11.60
CA ARG A 142 -1.25 -2.86 10.70
C ARG A 142 -2.52 -3.60 10.27
N ILE A 143 -3.29 -4.09 11.24
CA ILE A 143 -4.50 -4.93 11.00
C ILE A 143 -5.50 -4.26 10.05
N VAL A 144 -5.74 -2.95 10.20
CA VAL A 144 -6.65 -2.20 9.32
C VAL A 144 -6.16 -2.21 7.87
N ALA A 145 -4.86 -2.00 7.65
CA ALA A 145 -4.28 -2.06 6.31
C ALA A 145 -4.31 -3.48 5.74
N ILE A 146 -3.97 -4.50 6.54
CA ILE A 146 -4.07 -5.92 6.14
C ILE A 146 -5.49 -6.23 5.68
N LYS A 147 -6.52 -5.79 6.43
CA LYS A 147 -7.92 -5.99 6.02
C LYS A 147 -8.22 -5.36 4.65
N VAL A 148 -7.75 -4.14 4.41
CA VAL A 148 -7.91 -3.49 3.09
C VAL A 148 -7.25 -4.31 1.99
N TYR A 149 -6.05 -4.81 2.21
CA TYR A 149 -5.34 -5.63 1.21
C TYR A 149 -6.04 -6.96 0.94
N LEU A 150 -6.54 -7.63 1.97
CA LEU A 150 -7.35 -8.83 1.82
C LEU A 150 -8.64 -8.54 1.02
N ASP A 151 -9.35 -7.44 1.31
CA ASP A 151 -10.54 -6.99 0.56
C ASP A 151 -10.21 -6.72 -0.94
N PHE A 152 -8.95 -6.43 -1.27
CA PHE A 152 -8.44 -6.28 -2.63
C PHE A 152 -7.85 -7.60 -3.20
N GLY A 153 -8.10 -8.73 -2.59
CA GLY A 153 -7.71 -10.05 -3.08
C GLY A 153 -6.24 -10.41 -2.90
N PHE A 154 -5.50 -9.64 -2.10
CA PHE A 154 -4.17 -10.08 -1.66
C PHE A 154 -4.30 -11.22 -0.65
N TYR A 155 -3.35 -12.15 -0.67
CA TYR A 155 -3.31 -13.27 0.25
C TYR A 155 -1.92 -13.40 0.91
N PRO A 156 -1.81 -14.07 2.07
CA PRO A 156 -0.55 -14.30 2.76
C PRO A 156 0.52 -14.99 1.91
N TYR A 157 1.75 -14.46 1.92
CA TYR A 157 2.92 -15.19 1.45
C TYR A 157 3.49 -16.00 2.61
N LEU A 158 3.55 -17.34 2.47
CA LEU A 158 3.86 -18.26 3.57
C LEU A 158 5.28 -18.81 3.58
N GLU A 159 6.07 -18.57 2.53
CA GLU A 159 7.45 -19.08 2.43
C GLU A 159 8.48 -18.22 3.20
N ALA A 160 8.06 -17.09 3.78
CA ALA A 160 8.95 -16.26 4.59
C ALA A 160 9.11 -16.84 6.01
N GLU A 161 10.27 -16.58 6.61
CA GLU A 161 10.54 -16.94 8.01
C GLU A 161 9.45 -16.34 8.93
N ASN A 162 9.02 -17.10 9.93
CA ASN A 162 7.96 -16.74 10.90
C ASN A 162 6.58 -16.43 10.28
N SER A 163 6.35 -16.70 9.00
CA SER A 163 5.07 -16.40 8.35
C SER A 163 3.89 -17.10 9.01
N GLN A 164 4.04 -18.36 9.39
CA GLN A 164 2.98 -19.11 10.06
C GLN A 164 2.57 -18.46 11.40
N GLU A 165 3.55 -18.09 12.24
CA GLU A 165 3.29 -17.43 13.53
C GLU A 165 2.64 -16.05 13.30
N ALA A 166 3.17 -15.28 12.34
CA ALA A 166 2.68 -13.95 11.99
C ALA A 166 1.21 -13.99 11.55
N TRP A 167 0.85 -14.89 10.63
CA TRP A 167 -0.50 -14.97 10.09
C TRP A 167 -1.49 -15.60 11.06
N THR A 168 -1.06 -16.55 11.91
CA THR A 168 -1.86 -17.03 13.03
C THR A 168 -2.22 -15.89 13.99
N ALA A 169 -1.25 -15.02 14.31
CA ALA A 169 -1.50 -13.86 15.16
C ALA A 169 -2.46 -12.84 14.50
N VAL A 170 -2.37 -12.61 13.19
CA VAL A 170 -3.32 -11.78 12.45
C VAL A 170 -4.72 -12.40 12.48
N ALA A 171 -4.84 -13.69 12.19
CA ALA A 171 -6.13 -14.40 12.15
C ALA A 171 -6.82 -14.46 13.51
N SER A 172 -6.08 -14.40 14.62
CA SER A 172 -6.67 -14.35 15.96
C SER A 172 -7.47 -13.07 16.25
N VAL A 173 -7.24 -11.99 15.48
CA VAL A 173 -7.89 -10.67 15.65
C VAL A 173 -8.64 -10.19 14.41
N LEU A 174 -8.44 -10.85 13.27
CA LEU A 174 -9.06 -10.48 11.99
C LEU A 174 -9.66 -11.72 11.30
N ALA A 175 -10.97 -11.87 11.37
CA ALA A 175 -11.67 -12.88 10.58
C ALA A 175 -11.83 -12.41 9.13
N HIS A 176 -11.29 -13.19 8.19
CA HIS A 176 -11.45 -12.90 6.75
C HIS A 176 -11.48 -14.20 5.93
N PRO A 177 -12.35 -14.32 4.88
CA PRO A 177 -12.46 -15.54 4.07
C PRO A 177 -11.14 -16.01 3.45
N ILE A 178 -10.29 -15.08 2.99
CA ILE A 178 -8.98 -15.41 2.42
C ILE A 178 -8.06 -16.05 3.48
N LEU A 179 -8.05 -15.56 4.72
CA LEU A 179 -7.24 -16.16 5.78
C LEU A 179 -7.71 -17.59 6.07
N LYS A 180 -9.02 -17.82 6.13
CA LYS A 180 -9.59 -19.18 6.28
C LYS A 180 -9.20 -20.09 5.11
N ALA A 181 -9.22 -19.60 3.88
CA ALA A 181 -8.81 -20.36 2.71
C ALA A 181 -7.30 -20.70 2.72
N CYS A 182 -6.49 -19.88 3.39
CA CYS A 182 -5.06 -20.13 3.62
C CYS A 182 -4.75 -21.00 4.84
N GLY A 183 -5.77 -21.48 5.58
CA GLY A 183 -5.62 -22.37 6.72
C GLY A 183 -5.44 -21.65 8.08
N PHE A 184 -5.87 -20.40 8.20
CA PHE A 184 -5.85 -19.60 9.42
C PHE A 184 -7.23 -19.31 10.02
#